data_6ed3a673bb13e0b4d44e6117fc599df6
#
_entry.id   6ed3a673bb13e0b4d44e6117fc599df6
#
_cell.length_a   1.000
_cell.length_b   1.000
_cell.length_c   1.000
_cell.angle_alpha   90.00
_cell.angle_beta   90.00
_cell.angle_gamma   90.00
#
_symmetry.space_group_name_H-M   'P 1'
#
loop_
_entity.id
_entity.type
_entity.pdbx_description
1 polymer ?
#
loop_
_entity_poly.entity_id
_entity_poly.type
_entity_poly.pdbx_seq_one_letter_code
_entity_poly.pdbx_strand_id
1 'polypeptide(L)'
;MVDDAIVDVENVYKRLRENRFKPATERRPTIEIVFEGSKEVRMPILNSTLIIVACFLPLFFLSGMEGRMLIPLGIAFVVALFASTVIALTLTPVLCSYMLTTEKALKKSEKEPFISRSLKKVYRKSLNWALHYKKIVIGTAATLLVLSLIILFSLGRSFLPPFNEGSLTINISTMPGISLEESDRMGGLAEKILLGIPEIQTVARKTGRAELDEHALGVNTSEIEAPFELQDRDRDEFLADVRKQLGELKGANIEIGQPISHRIDAMLSGTKANIAIKLFGNDLNKLYSLGSEIKNSIQGIDGIADLTLEQQIERPQLQILPKRDMLARYGITLPEFSEFINVALAGKVVSQVNEGGKIFDLTIKVADHDRDSMEEIGELMLDADGRKVPLHYVAEVLPLSGPNTISRENVQRKIVVSANVAGRDLKGVVNDIQKTVDEQISLPEGYHIEYGGQFESEAAASRTLFLTSLISILLIFLILYHEFRSLPLSGIIMLNLPLAIIGGVISIWFTSGVISIPSIIGFISLFGIATRNGILLVSHYNHLREEGLNLRESIIQGSLDRLNPILMTALTSALALIPLAVGGDLPGNEIQSPMAQVILGGLLSSTLLNGFVVPIVYFLLNRKKKHQ
;
A
#
# COMPACT_ATOMS: atom_id res chain seq x y z
N MET A 1 9.51 -3.70 -20.37
CA MET A 1 10.62 -4.63 -20.62
C MET A 1 10.80 -5.02 -22.07
N VAL A 2 9.75 -5.28 -22.84
CA VAL A 2 9.87 -5.58 -24.29
C VAL A 2 10.25 -4.34 -25.12
N ASP A 3 10.06 -3.18 -24.57
CA ASP A 3 10.18 -1.89 -25.26
C ASP A 3 11.57 -1.61 -25.85
N ASP A 4 12.66 -1.98 -25.15
CA ASP A 4 14.03 -1.76 -25.62
C ASP A 4 14.31 -2.58 -26.86
N ALA A 5 13.84 -3.83 -26.87
CA ALA A 5 13.95 -4.71 -28.02
C ALA A 5 13.11 -4.21 -29.21
N ILE A 6 11.91 -3.67 -28.98
CA ILE A 6 11.04 -3.10 -30.02
C ILE A 6 11.73 -1.93 -30.72
N VAL A 7 12.37 -1.03 -29.96
CA VAL A 7 13.08 0.12 -30.53
C VAL A 7 14.27 -0.32 -31.38
N ASP A 8 15.05 -1.30 -30.90
CA ASP A 8 16.20 -1.82 -31.64
C ASP A 8 15.78 -2.55 -32.94
N VAL A 9 14.82 -3.47 -32.85
CA VAL A 9 14.27 -4.19 -34.02
C VAL A 9 13.74 -3.23 -35.08
N GLU A 10 12.99 -2.19 -34.66
CA GLU A 10 12.41 -1.24 -35.59
C GLU A 10 13.47 -0.38 -36.28
N ASN A 11 14.49 0.08 -35.53
CA ASN A 11 15.59 0.85 -36.12
C ASN A 11 16.40 0.02 -37.12
N VAL A 12 16.75 -1.21 -36.73
CA VAL A 12 17.43 -2.17 -37.64
C VAL A 12 16.59 -2.44 -38.89
N TYR A 13 15.28 -2.70 -38.72
CA TYR A 13 14.37 -2.93 -39.84
C TYR A 13 14.30 -1.73 -40.78
N LYS A 14 14.23 -0.50 -40.23
CA LYS A 14 14.25 0.74 -41.02
C LYS A 14 15.54 0.87 -41.82
N ARG A 15 16.71 0.66 -41.21
CA ARG A 15 18.02 0.75 -41.87
C ARG A 15 18.21 -0.32 -42.95
N LEU A 16 17.78 -1.54 -42.71
CA LEU A 16 17.79 -2.61 -43.71
C LEU A 16 16.92 -2.27 -44.92
N ARG A 17 15.75 -1.67 -44.66
CA ARG A 17 14.85 -1.20 -45.73
C ARG A 17 15.46 -0.06 -46.54
N GLU A 18 16.02 0.95 -45.89
CA GLU A 18 16.74 2.05 -46.56
C GLU A 18 17.89 1.54 -47.43
N ASN A 19 18.71 0.60 -46.94
CA ASN A 19 19.80 0.00 -47.69
C ASN A 19 19.30 -0.75 -48.94
N ARG A 20 18.12 -1.39 -48.86
CA ARG A 20 17.55 -2.11 -50.01
C ARG A 20 17.07 -1.19 -51.12
N PHE A 21 16.65 0.01 -50.83
CA PHE A 21 16.25 1.00 -51.85
C PHE A 21 17.44 1.66 -52.55
N LYS A 22 18.68 1.48 -52.07
CA LYS A 22 19.87 1.96 -52.71
C LYS A 22 20.19 1.13 -53.98
N PRO A 23 20.87 1.71 -54.98
CA PRO A 23 21.40 0.96 -56.13
C PRO A 23 22.25 -0.22 -55.67
N ALA A 24 22.25 -1.31 -56.43
CA ALA A 24 22.96 -2.55 -56.08
C ALA A 24 24.45 -2.34 -55.78
N THR A 25 25.09 -1.39 -56.47
CA THR A 25 26.50 -0.99 -56.28
C THR A 25 26.80 -0.25 -54.99
N GLU A 26 25.78 0.32 -54.34
CA GLU A 26 25.92 1.11 -53.12
C GLU A 26 25.37 0.38 -51.86
N ARG A 27 24.87 -0.86 -52.05
CA ARG A 27 24.34 -1.66 -50.94
C ARG A 27 25.45 -2.20 -50.08
N ARG A 28 25.38 -1.94 -48.81
CA ARG A 28 26.30 -2.46 -47.78
C ARG A 28 25.86 -3.85 -47.31
N PRO A 29 26.77 -4.67 -46.78
CA PRO A 29 26.44 -5.97 -46.20
C PRO A 29 25.35 -5.84 -45.10
N THR A 30 24.37 -6.75 -45.11
CA THR A 30 23.24 -6.69 -44.20
C THR A 30 23.65 -6.73 -42.72
N ILE A 31 24.73 -7.46 -42.41
CA ILE A 31 25.24 -7.57 -41.02
C ILE A 31 25.81 -6.25 -40.51
N GLU A 32 26.47 -5.47 -41.38
CA GLU A 32 26.98 -4.14 -41.05
C GLU A 32 25.83 -3.17 -40.77
N ILE A 33 24.76 -3.24 -41.58
CA ILE A 33 23.57 -2.41 -41.39
C ILE A 33 22.85 -2.75 -40.09
N VAL A 34 22.75 -4.03 -39.71
CA VAL A 34 22.20 -4.46 -38.43
C VAL A 34 23.03 -3.89 -37.28
N PHE A 35 24.37 -3.99 -37.38
CA PHE A 35 25.25 -3.46 -36.33
C PHE A 35 25.14 -1.93 -36.18
N GLU A 36 25.13 -1.20 -37.28
CA GLU A 36 25.00 0.26 -37.27
C GLU A 36 23.62 0.70 -36.72
N GLY A 37 22.54 0.05 -37.18
CA GLY A 37 21.19 0.31 -36.74
C GLY A 37 21.02 0.10 -35.23
N SER A 38 21.61 -0.98 -34.70
CA SER A 38 21.58 -1.24 -33.25
C SER A 38 22.48 -0.27 -32.48
N LYS A 39 23.65 0.10 -33.02
CA LYS A 39 24.59 1.05 -32.42
C LYS A 39 23.97 2.43 -32.22
N GLU A 40 23.14 2.91 -33.16
CA GLU A 40 22.48 4.21 -33.11
C GLU A 40 21.56 4.37 -31.89
N VAL A 41 20.85 3.31 -31.47
CA VAL A 41 19.89 3.35 -30.39
C VAL A 41 20.46 2.93 -29.03
N ARG A 42 21.72 2.47 -28.99
CA ARG A 42 22.37 1.96 -27.76
C ARG A 42 22.41 2.97 -26.64
N MET A 43 22.94 4.17 -26.88
CA MET A 43 23.06 5.20 -25.83
C MET A 43 21.69 5.69 -25.35
N PRO A 44 20.71 6.01 -26.21
CA PRO A 44 19.36 6.31 -25.80
C PRO A 44 18.70 5.21 -24.95
N ILE A 45 18.92 3.93 -25.25
CA ILE A 45 18.40 2.79 -24.46
C ILE A 45 19.06 2.76 -23.08
N LEU A 46 20.38 2.83 -23.00
CA LEU A 46 21.12 2.82 -21.73
C LEU A 46 20.69 3.99 -20.83
N ASN A 47 20.64 5.20 -21.37
CA ASN A 47 20.24 6.38 -20.61
C ASN A 47 18.78 6.31 -20.16
N SER A 48 17.88 5.79 -21.00
CA SER A 48 16.49 5.59 -20.60
C SER A 48 16.35 4.58 -19.47
N THR A 49 17.12 3.49 -19.50
CA THR A 49 17.16 2.51 -18.40
C THR A 49 17.67 3.12 -17.11
N LEU A 50 18.77 3.89 -17.15
CA LEU A 50 19.28 4.61 -15.98
C LEU A 50 18.26 5.59 -15.40
N ILE A 51 17.52 6.30 -16.24
CA ILE A 51 16.45 7.19 -15.81
C ILE A 51 15.31 6.43 -15.13
N ILE A 52 14.90 5.30 -15.70
CA ILE A 52 13.85 4.48 -15.06
C ILE A 52 14.34 3.96 -13.70
N VAL A 53 15.58 3.49 -13.59
CA VAL A 53 16.17 3.07 -12.31
C VAL A 53 16.20 4.25 -11.30
N ALA A 54 16.59 5.45 -11.76
CA ALA A 54 16.56 6.64 -10.92
C ALA A 54 15.15 7.02 -10.47
N CYS A 55 14.11 6.76 -11.27
CA CYS A 55 12.73 6.93 -10.85
C CYS A 55 12.34 6.02 -9.68
N PHE A 56 12.85 4.78 -9.63
CA PHE A 56 12.55 3.84 -8.55
C PHE A 56 13.35 4.10 -7.26
N LEU A 57 14.34 4.99 -7.29
CA LEU A 57 15.16 5.31 -6.12
C LEU A 57 14.33 5.68 -4.87
N PRO A 58 13.23 6.45 -4.94
CA PRO A 58 12.41 6.80 -3.79
C PRO A 58 11.88 5.59 -2.99
N LEU A 59 11.60 4.46 -3.65
CA LEU A 59 11.09 3.27 -2.97
C LEU A 59 12.07 2.71 -1.94
N PHE A 60 13.37 2.81 -2.19
CA PHE A 60 14.41 2.27 -1.32
C PHE A 60 14.62 3.09 -0.04
N PHE A 61 14.01 4.27 0.05
CA PHE A 61 14.02 5.12 1.25
C PHE A 61 12.77 4.95 2.11
N LEU A 62 11.81 4.14 1.68
CA LEU A 62 10.67 3.79 2.51
C LEU A 62 11.13 2.94 3.69
N SER A 63 10.61 3.26 4.86
CA SER A 63 10.83 2.53 6.11
C SER A 63 9.52 1.87 6.55
N GLY A 64 9.56 1.14 7.67
CA GLY A 64 8.36 0.54 8.22
C GLY A 64 7.79 -0.60 7.38
N MET A 65 6.48 -0.79 7.44
CA MET A 65 5.74 -1.83 6.74
C MET A 65 5.75 -1.61 5.22
N GLU A 66 5.59 -0.36 4.79
CA GLU A 66 5.58 0.05 3.38
C GLU A 66 6.88 -0.34 2.69
N GLY A 67 8.01 -0.09 3.36
CA GLY A 67 9.31 -0.48 2.86
C GLY A 67 9.43 -1.99 2.68
N ARG A 68 8.97 -2.77 3.67
CA ARG A 68 9.01 -4.25 3.60
C ARG A 68 8.17 -4.81 2.46
N MET A 69 7.04 -4.20 2.15
CA MET A 69 6.13 -4.64 1.09
C MET A 69 6.58 -4.17 -0.30
N LEU A 70 7.10 -2.94 -0.43
CA LEU A 70 7.31 -2.29 -1.72
C LEU A 70 8.77 -2.32 -2.21
N ILE A 71 9.77 -2.43 -1.32
CA ILE A 71 11.19 -2.57 -1.72
C ILE A 71 11.42 -3.83 -2.59
N PRO A 72 10.88 -5.02 -2.26
CA PRO A 72 11.02 -6.20 -3.12
C PRO A 72 10.47 -5.98 -4.53
N LEU A 73 9.35 -5.24 -4.65
CA LEU A 73 8.78 -4.85 -5.94
C LEU A 73 9.77 -3.97 -6.72
N GLY A 74 10.35 -2.95 -6.07
CA GLY A 74 11.36 -2.08 -6.67
C GLY A 74 12.59 -2.86 -7.15
N ILE A 75 13.10 -3.79 -6.34
CA ILE A 75 14.23 -4.67 -6.70
C ILE A 75 13.88 -5.51 -7.94
N ALA A 76 12.71 -6.14 -7.94
CA ALA A 76 12.25 -6.96 -9.07
C ALA A 76 12.16 -6.13 -10.36
N PHE A 77 11.66 -4.89 -10.30
CA PHE A 77 11.62 -3.98 -11.43
C PHE A 77 13.03 -3.62 -11.95
N VAL A 78 13.94 -3.24 -11.06
CA VAL A 78 15.32 -2.86 -11.44
C VAL A 78 16.07 -4.05 -12.08
N VAL A 79 15.98 -5.24 -11.48
CA VAL A 79 16.61 -6.47 -12.02
C VAL A 79 16.03 -6.81 -13.38
N ALA A 80 14.72 -6.75 -13.52
CA ALA A 80 14.04 -7.06 -14.79
C ALA A 80 14.36 -6.04 -15.89
N LEU A 81 14.49 -4.74 -15.57
CA LEU A 81 14.93 -3.70 -16.49
C LEU A 81 16.37 -3.93 -16.94
N PHE A 82 17.27 -4.25 -16.01
CA PHE A 82 18.67 -4.55 -16.34
C PHE A 82 18.77 -5.77 -17.28
N ALA A 83 18.06 -6.86 -16.94
CA ALA A 83 18.03 -8.06 -17.79
C ALA A 83 17.46 -7.75 -19.18
N SER A 84 16.37 -6.96 -19.27
CA SER A 84 15.78 -6.50 -20.54
C SER A 84 16.78 -5.73 -21.39
N THR A 85 17.52 -4.81 -20.79
CA THR A 85 18.53 -4.00 -21.48
C THR A 85 19.69 -4.87 -21.99
N VAL A 86 20.17 -5.83 -21.19
CA VAL A 86 21.21 -6.78 -21.62
C VAL A 86 20.72 -7.58 -22.82
N ILE A 87 19.50 -8.11 -22.79
CA ILE A 87 18.90 -8.87 -23.91
C ILE A 87 18.74 -7.99 -25.16
N ALA A 88 18.25 -6.74 -24.98
CA ALA A 88 18.05 -5.81 -26.07
C ALA A 88 19.38 -5.46 -26.79
N LEU A 89 20.47 -5.32 -26.03
CA LEU A 89 21.78 -4.95 -26.58
C LEU A 89 22.60 -6.14 -27.11
N THR A 90 22.24 -7.36 -26.77
CA THR A 90 23.01 -8.58 -27.18
C THR A 90 22.20 -9.51 -28.06
N LEU A 91 21.13 -10.12 -27.51
CA LEU A 91 20.35 -11.14 -28.21
C LEU A 91 19.53 -10.53 -29.34
N THR A 92 18.94 -9.36 -29.16
CA THR A 92 18.06 -8.74 -30.16
C THR A 92 18.79 -8.43 -31.47
N PRO A 93 19.96 -7.78 -31.51
CA PRO A 93 20.72 -7.57 -32.75
C PRO A 93 21.09 -8.88 -33.44
N VAL A 94 21.47 -9.90 -32.67
CA VAL A 94 21.81 -11.24 -33.22
C VAL A 94 20.58 -11.86 -33.90
N LEU A 95 19.42 -11.85 -33.25
CA LEU A 95 18.16 -12.34 -33.83
C LEU A 95 17.78 -11.53 -35.09
N CYS A 96 17.93 -10.21 -35.05
CA CYS A 96 17.72 -9.37 -36.23
C CYS A 96 18.62 -9.78 -37.42
N SER A 97 19.89 -10.12 -37.16
CA SER A 97 20.81 -10.55 -38.20
C SER A 97 20.41 -11.88 -38.84
N TYR A 98 19.74 -12.78 -38.13
CA TYR A 98 19.24 -14.04 -38.66
C TYR A 98 17.86 -13.94 -39.30
N MET A 99 16.93 -13.21 -38.63
CA MET A 99 15.53 -13.23 -39.04
C MET A 99 15.16 -12.15 -40.05
N LEU A 100 15.73 -10.94 -39.94
CA LEU A 100 15.37 -9.80 -40.79
C LEU A 100 16.20 -9.73 -42.11
N THR A 101 17.32 -10.43 -42.20
CA THR A 101 18.19 -10.43 -43.38
C THR A 101 17.78 -11.43 -44.44
N THR A 102 16.79 -12.30 -44.17
CA THR A 102 16.31 -13.28 -45.16
C THR A 102 15.63 -12.57 -46.34
N GLU A 103 15.80 -13.12 -47.58
CA GLU A 103 15.22 -12.55 -48.80
C GLU A 103 13.68 -12.36 -48.68
N LYS A 104 12.98 -13.27 -48.01
CA LYS A 104 11.53 -13.18 -47.78
C LYS A 104 11.17 -12.00 -46.86
N ALA A 105 11.93 -11.78 -45.79
CA ALA A 105 11.73 -10.68 -44.88
C ALA A 105 12.02 -9.35 -45.57
N LEU A 106 13.11 -9.25 -46.30
CA LEU A 106 13.51 -8.07 -47.06
C LEU A 106 12.48 -7.69 -48.15
N LYS A 107 11.92 -8.65 -48.89
CA LYS A 107 10.84 -8.39 -49.88
C LYS A 107 9.55 -7.90 -49.19
N LYS A 108 9.21 -8.47 -48.05
CA LYS A 108 8.04 -8.04 -47.27
C LYS A 108 8.21 -6.61 -46.70
N SER A 109 9.43 -6.18 -46.41
CA SER A 109 9.76 -4.84 -45.91
C SER A 109 9.57 -3.72 -46.93
N GLU A 110 9.50 -4.03 -48.23
CA GLU A 110 9.31 -3.01 -49.28
C GLU A 110 7.95 -2.28 -49.18
N LYS A 111 6.93 -2.95 -48.67
CA LYS A 111 5.57 -2.36 -48.51
C LYS A 111 5.28 -2.05 -47.05
N GLU A 112 5.01 -0.78 -46.74
CA GLU A 112 4.49 -0.42 -45.43
C GLU A 112 3.10 -1.03 -45.17
N PRO A 113 2.83 -1.57 -43.97
CA PRO A 113 1.50 -2.02 -43.60
C PRO A 113 0.45 -0.92 -43.77
N PHE A 114 -0.75 -1.28 -44.20
CA PHE A 114 -1.85 -0.34 -44.46
C PHE A 114 -2.14 0.52 -43.24
N ILE A 115 -2.18 -0.07 -42.03
CA ILE A 115 -2.45 0.63 -40.77
C ILE A 115 -1.37 1.69 -40.50
N SER A 116 -0.08 1.34 -40.61
CA SER A 116 1.03 2.26 -40.38
C SER A 116 0.99 3.44 -41.38
N ARG A 117 0.72 3.16 -42.66
CA ARG A 117 0.60 4.21 -43.69
C ARG A 117 -0.57 5.16 -43.42
N SER A 118 -1.72 4.62 -43.03
CA SER A 118 -2.91 5.42 -42.71
C SER A 118 -2.66 6.31 -41.47
N LEU A 119 -2.11 5.73 -40.40
CA LEU A 119 -1.74 6.45 -39.19
C LEU A 119 -0.73 7.57 -39.46
N LYS A 120 0.34 7.30 -40.22
CA LYS A 120 1.33 8.31 -40.60
C LYS A 120 0.71 9.44 -41.43
N LYS A 121 -0.26 9.14 -42.31
CA LYS A 121 -0.97 10.16 -43.11
C LYS A 121 -1.82 11.07 -42.23
N VAL A 122 -2.59 10.48 -41.31
CA VAL A 122 -3.44 11.24 -40.36
C VAL A 122 -2.54 12.08 -39.44
N TYR A 123 -1.52 11.46 -38.85
CA TYR A 123 -0.60 12.14 -37.94
C TYR A 123 0.16 13.29 -38.61
N ARG A 124 0.64 13.12 -39.83
CA ARG A 124 1.28 14.20 -40.59
C ARG A 124 0.35 15.41 -40.76
N LYS A 125 -0.93 15.17 -41.07
CA LYS A 125 -1.93 16.25 -41.19
C LYS A 125 -2.17 16.95 -39.86
N SER A 126 -2.35 16.18 -38.80
CA SER A 126 -2.58 16.68 -37.43
C SER A 126 -1.37 17.46 -36.89
N LEU A 127 -0.15 16.94 -37.11
CA LEU A 127 1.08 17.60 -36.69
C LEU A 127 1.32 18.92 -37.41
N ASN A 128 1.05 19.00 -38.74
CA ASN A 128 1.11 20.25 -39.48
C ASN A 128 0.11 21.27 -38.95
N TRP A 129 -1.12 20.87 -38.65
CA TRP A 129 -2.12 21.70 -38.01
C TRP A 129 -1.65 22.18 -36.62
N ALA A 130 -1.11 21.30 -35.79
CA ALA A 130 -0.58 21.61 -34.47
C ALA A 130 0.59 22.61 -34.52
N LEU A 131 1.51 22.46 -35.47
CA LEU A 131 2.63 23.39 -35.71
C LEU A 131 2.14 24.77 -36.21
N HIS A 132 0.98 24.83 -36.89
CA HIS A 132 0.36 26.12 -37.29
C HIS A 132 -0.31 26.79 -36.07
N TYR A 133 -1.14 26.06 -35.34
CA TYR A 133 -1.91 26.55 -34.18
C TYR A 133 -1.24 26.25 -32.83
N LYS A 134 0.10 26.42 -32.75
CA LYS A 134 0.94 26.07 -31.60
C LYS A 134 0.48 26.67 -30.27
N LYS A 135 -0.06 27.90 -30.26
CA LYS A 135 -0.58 28.55 -29.04
C LYS A 135 -1.80 27.82 -28.49
N ILE A 136 -2.69 27.33 -29.36
CA ILE A 136 -3.88 26.55 -28.95
C ILE A 136 -3.46 25.25 -28.33
N VAL A 137 -2.56 24.48 -28.96
CA VAL A 137 -2.11 23.17 -28.45
C VAL A 137 -1.42 23.31 -27.10
N ILE A 138 -0.50 24.28 -26.94
CA ILE A 138 0.15 24.52 -25.65
C ILE A 138 -0.86 24.99 -24.60
N GLY A 139 -1.78 25.89 -24.97
CA GLY A 139 -2.84 26.38 -24.10
C GLY A 139 -3.74 25.26 -23.61
N THR A 140 -4.19 24.37 -24.51
CA THR A 140 -5.00 23.19 -24.14
C THR A 140 -4.24 22.25 -23.20
N ALA A 141 -2.97 21.96 -23.48
CA ALA A 141 -2.15 21.10 -22.61
C ALA A 141 -1.96 21.75 -21.21
N ALA A 142 -1.73 23.06 -21.15
CA ALA A 142 -1.61 23.79 -19.89
C ALA A 142 -2.93 23.80 -19.11
N THR A 143 -4.07 24.00 -19.78
CA THR A 143 -5.40 23.96 -19.15
C THR A 143 -5.69 22.56 -18.59
N LEU A 144 -5.42 21.50 -19.35
CA LEU A 144 -5.59 20.11 -18.89
C LEU A 144 -4.70 19.83 -17.68
N LEU A 145 -3.46 20.35 -17.67
CA LEU A 145 -2.57 20.20 -16.52
C LEU A 145 -3.13 20.90 -15.28
N VAL A 146 -3.59 22.15 -15.42
CA VAL A 146 -4.18 22.90 -14.30
C VAL A 146 -5.42 22.18 -13.76
N LEU A 147 -6.30 21.71 -14.64
CA LEU A 147 -7.47 20.93 -14.23
C LEU A 147 -7.07 19.64 -13.52
N SER A 148 -6.08 18.91 -14.04
CA SER A 148 -5.61 17.69 -13.38
C SER A 148 -4.99 17.96 -12.01
N LEU A 149 -4.29 19.09 -11.83
CA LEU A 149 -3.77 19.48 -10.51
C LEU A 149 -4.91 19.83 -9.54
N ILE A 150 -5.95 20.53 -9.99
CA ILE A 150 -7.14 20.79 -9.16
C ILE A 150 -7.79 19.47 -8.72
N ILE A 151 -7.99 18.54 -9.65
CA ILE A 151 -8.52 17.21 -9.35
C ILE A 151 -7.59 16.49 -8.38
N LEU A 152 -6.27 16.50 -8.59
CA LEU A 152 -5.29 15.85 -7.73
C LEU A 152 -5.38 16.27 -6.26
N PHE A 153 -5.64 17.55 -6.00
CA PHE A 153 -5.83 18.08 -4.65
C PHE A 153 -7.21 17.79 -4.06
N SER A 154 -8.19 17.46 -4.89
CA SER A 154 -9.54 17.08 -4.44
C SER A 154 -9.69 15.57 -4.22
N LEU A 155 -8.76 14.74 -4.72
CA LEU A 155 -8.79 13.31 -4.52
C LEU A 155 -8.53 12.95 -3.05
N GLY A 156 -9.24 11.95 -2.57
CA GLY A 156 -9.01 11.34 -1.27
C GLY A 156 -7.63 10.71 -1.15
N ARG A 157 -7.20 10.43 0.07
CA ARG A 157 -5.93 9.74 0.34
C ARG A 157 -6.12 8.55 1.25
N SER A 158 -5.44 7.46 0.93
CA SER A 158 -5.41 6.24 1.72
C SER A 158 -3.97 5.71 1.81
N PHE A 159 -3.68 4.94 2.83
CA PHE A 159 -2.39 4.30 3.02
C PHE A 159 -2.19 3.17 1.99
N LEU A 160 -2.94 2.11 2.14
CA LEU A 160 -3.00 0.97 1.23
C LEU A 160 -4.44 0.80 0.72
N PRO A 161 -4.63 0.27 -0.48
CA PRO A 161 -5.96 -0.16 -0.91
C PRO A 161 -6.47 -1.28 0.00
N PRO A 162 -7.78 -1.40 0.18
CA PRO A 162 -8.35 -2.48 0.98
C PRO A 162 -7.99 -3.84 0.37
N PHE A 163 -7.46 -4.75 1.20
CA PHE A 163 -7.17 -6.11 0.78
C PHE A 163 -8.47 -6.91 0.60
N ASN A 164 -8.47 -7.86 -0.32
CA ASN A 164 -9.55 -8.82 -0.48
C ASN A 164 -9.01 -10.22 -0.15
N GLU A 165 -9.12 -10.60 1.12
CA GLU A 165 -8.54 -11.83 1.63
C GLU A 165 -9.52 -13.01 1.58
N GLY A 166 -10.77 -12.77 1.14
CA GLY A 166 -11.82 -13.79 1.10
C GLY A 166 -12.24 -14.32 2.48
N SER A 167 -11.82 -13.67 3.55
CA SER A 167 -12.16 -14.01 4.94
C SER A 167 -12.31 -12.74 5.77
N LEU A 168 -13.27 -12.72 6.68
CA LEU A 168 -13.40 -11.71 7.72
C LEU A 168 -12.76 -12.19 9.01
N THR A 169 -12.09 -11.28 9.70
CA THR A 169 -11.68 -11.45 11.10
C THR A 169 -12.52 -10.49 11.94
N ILE A 170 -13.39 -11.03 12.77
CA ILE A 170 -14.36 -10.27 13.57
C ILE A 170 -13.98 -10.40 15.03
N ASN A 171 -13.65 -9.27 15.66
CA ASN A 171 -13.37 -9.23 17.09
C ASN A 171 -14.64 -8.77 17.83
N ILE A 172 -15.02 -9.56 18.82
CA ILE A 172 -16.16 -9.28 19.70
C ILE A 172 -15.61 -9.09 21.10
N SER A 173 -15.70 -7.88 21.62
CA SER A 173 -15.23 -7.54 22.96
C SER A 173 -16.43 -7.22 23.84
N THR A 174 -16.70 -8.10 24.80
CA THR A 174 -17.73 -7.90 25.83
C THR A 174 -17.19 -7.13 27.03
N MET A 175 -18.02 -6.83 28.00
CA MET A 175 -17.59 -6.10 29.20
C MET A 175 -16.50 -6.85 29.99
N PRO A 176 -15.43 -6.19 30.43
CA PRO A 176 -14.44 -6.79 31.32
C PRO A 176 -15.09 -7.30 32.61
N GLY A 177 -14.67 -8.49 33.06
CA GLY A 177 -15.28 -9.13 34.24
C GLY A 177 -16.40 -10.13 33.91
N ILE A 178 -16.80 -10.22 32.66
CA ILE A 178 -17.72 -11.29 32.20
C ILE A 178 -17.08 -12.67 32.37
N SER A 179 -17.88 -13.70 32.63
CA SER A 179 -17.40 -15.08 32.68
C SER A 179 -17.05 -15.59 31.29
N LEU A 180 -16.18 -16.61 31.21
CA LEU A 180 -15.86 -17.27 29.94
C LEU A 180 -17.12 -17.88 29.31
N GLU A 181 -18.01 -18.48 30.12
CA GLU A 181 -19.26 -19.08 29.66
C GLU A 181 -20.18 -18.05 28.98
N GLU A 182 -20.34 -16.86 29.56
CA GLU A 182 -21.17 -15.82 28.97
C GLU A 182 -20.52 -15.19 27.75
N SER A 183 -19.18 -15.04 27.75
CA SER A 183 -18.43 -14.62 26.56
C SER A 183 -18.56 -15.65 25.42
N ASP A 184 -18.52 -16.92 25.74
CA ASP A 184 -18.73 -18.02 24.79
C ASP A 184 -20.16 -18.00 24.21
N ARG A 185 -21.17 -17.77 25.08
CA ARG A 185 -22.57 -17.63 24.66
C ARG A 185 -22.76 -16.47 23.68
N MET A 186 -22.14 -15.32 23.98
CA MET A 186 -22.20 -14.13 23.10
C MET A 186 -21.52 -14.40 21.77
N GLY A 187 -20.35 -15.03 21.78
CA GLY A 187 -19.66 -15.45 20.55
C GLY A 187 -20.50 -16.43 19.73
N GLY A 188 -21.19 -17.40 20.38
CA GLY A 188 -22.10 -18.33 19.71
C GLY A 188 -23.34 -17.66 19.09
N LEU A 189 -23.82 -16.55 19.64
CA LEU A 189 -24.87 -15.75 18.99
C LEU A 189 -24.35 -15.06 17.70
N ALA A 190 -23.15 -14.52 17.76
CA ALA A 190 -22.52 -13.91 16.57
C ALA A 190 -22.27 -14.94 15.45
N GLU A 191 -21.83 -16.17 15.80
CA GLU A 191 -21.69 -17.27 14.85
C GLU A 191 -23.01 -17.56 14.12
N LYS A 192 -24.12 -17.63 14.87
CA LYS A 192 -25.46 -17.87 14.28
C LYS A 192 -25.89 -16.74 13.34
N ILE A 193 -25.60 -15.50 13.71
CA ILE A 193 -25.87 -14.34 12.84
C ILE A 193 -25.05 -14.45 11.56
N LEU A 194 -23.75 -14.70 11.66
CA LEU A 194 -22.86 -14.81 10.51
C LEU A 194 -23.24 -15.96 9.58
N LEU A 195 -23.56 -17.13 10.10
CA LEU A 195 -24.02 -18.29 9.33
C LEU A 195 -25.39 -18.07 8.66
N GLY A 196 -26.14 -17.05 9.06
CA GLY A 196 -27.36 -16.61 8.40
C GLY A 196 -27.12 -15.77 7.13
N ILE A 197 -25.88 -15.34 6.87
CA ILE A 197 -25.50 -14.53 5.72
C ILE A 197 -25.10 -15.46 4.57
N PRO A 198 -25.73 -15.37 3.37
CA PRO A 198 -25.53 -16.35 2.31
C PRO A 198 -24.10 -16.52 1.81
N GLU A 199 -23.30 -15.45 1.86
CA GLU A 199 -21.91 -15.45 1.42
C GLU A 199 -20.94 -16.12 2.40
N ILE A 200 -21.36 -16.34 3.66
CA ILE A 200 -20.55 -16.97 4.70
C ILE A 200 -20.92 -18.44 4.81
N GLN A 201 -19.99 -19.34 4.50
CA GLN A 201 -20.23 -20.78 4.50
C GLN A 201 -19.87 -21.44 5.82
N THR A 202 -18.81 -20.97 6.43
CA THR A 202 -18.27 -21.52 7.68
C THR A 202 -17.76 -20.41 8.59
N VAL A 203 -17.73 -20.67 9.88
CA VAL A 203 -17.09 -19.79 10.87
C VAL A 203 -16.24 -20.61 11.81
N ALA A 204 -15.14 -20.04 12.27
CA ALA A 204 -14.32 -20.61 13.32
C ALA A 204 -14.08 -19.54 14.39
N ARG A 205 -14.34 -19.87 15.65
CA ARG A 205 -14.24 -18.95 16.77
C ARG A 205 -13.25 -19.41 17.82
N LYS A 206 -12.50 -18.50 18.35
CA LYS A 206 -11.73 -18.67 19.59
C LYS A 206 -12.20 -17.65 20.61
N THR A 207 -12.50 -18.10 21.83
CA THR A 207 -12.99 -17.26 22.93
C THR A 207 -12.05 -17.38 24.11
N GLY A 208 -11.67 -16.24 24.68
CA GLY A 208 -10.82 -16.18 25.85
C GLY A 208 -9.34 -16.38 25.54
N ARG A 209 -8.57 -16.72 26.58
CA ARG A 209 -7.13 -16.78 26.55
C ARG A 209 -6.62 -18.17 26.15
N ALA A 210 -5.76 -18.24 25.16
CA ALA A 210 -4.94 -19.41 24.89
C ALA A 210 -3.67 -19.38 25.77
N GLU A 211 -3.29 -20.54 26.36
CA GLU A 211 -2.15 -20.62 27.29
C GLU A 211 -0.79 -20.39 26.63
N LEU A 212 -0.66 -20.68 25.33
CA LEU A 212 0.59 -20.62 24.58
C LEU A 212 0.60 -19.50 23.50
N ASP A 213 -0.39 -18.62 23.49
CA ASP A 213 -0.48 -17.54 22.52
C ASP A 213 0.16 -16.26 23.09
N GLU A 214 1.14 -15.71 22.37
CA GLU A 214 1.76 -14.42 22.70
C GLU A 214 0.76 -13.25 22.62
N HIS A 215 -0.31 -13.41 21.82
CA HIS A 215 -1.40 -12.42 21.65
C HIS A 215 -2.64 -12.78 22.48
N ALA A 216 -2.44 -13.32 23.68
CA ALA A 216 -3.51 -13.73 24.57
C ALA A 216 -4.55 -12.63 24.78
N LEU A 217 -5.77 -12.86 24.31
CA LEU A 217 -6.93 -12.01 24.55
C LEU A 217 -7.53 -12.32 25.94
N GLY A 218 -8.24 -11.34 26.52
CA GLY A 218 -8.98 -11.57 27.76
C GLY A 218 -10.16 -12.51 27.57
N VAL A 219 -10.64 -13.11 28.64
CA VAL A 219 -11.84 -13.99 28.61
C VAL A 219 -13.09 -13.33 28.04
N ASN A 220 -13.12 -12.00 28.05
CA ASN A 220 -14.20 -11.17 27.50
C ASN A 220 -14.08 -10.92 25.99
N THR A 221 -13.15 -11.56 25.28
CA THR A 221 -12.94 -11.33 23.86
C THR A 221 -13.08 -12.64 23.08
N SER A 222 -13.82 -12.58 21.98
CA SER A 222 -13.90 -13.64 20.97
C SER A 222 -13.40 -13.11 19.64
N GLU A 223 -12.63 -13.93 18.92
CA GLU A 223 -12.20 -13.68 17.56
C GLU A 223 -12.81 -14.73 16.65
N ILE A 224 -13.52 -14.28 15.61
CA ILE A 224 -14.20 -15.14 14.64
C ILE A 224 -13.55 -14.97 13.28
N GLU A 225 -13.13 -16.06 12.68
CA GLU A 225 -12.75 -16.15 11.27
C GLU A 225 -13.95 -16.62 10.47
N ALA A 226 -14.33 -15.85 9.46
CA ALA A 226 -15.50 -16.11 8.60
C ALA A 226 -15.11 -15.99 7.12
N PRO A 227 -14.67 -17.11 6.49
CA PRO A 227 -14.46 -17.13 5.05
C PRO A 227 -15.77 -16.83 4.31
N PHE A 228 -15.69 -16.01 3.26
CA PHE A 228 -16.84 -15.63 2.46
C PHE A 228 -16.55 -15.69 0.96
N GLU A 229 -17.60 -15.88 0.18
CA GLU A 229 -17.57 -15.82 -1.28
C GLU A 229 -18.69 -14.90 -1.76
N LEU A 230 -18.29 -13.76 -2.36
CA LEU A 230 -19.26 -12.79 -2.88
C LEU A 230 -20.09 -13.42 -4.01
N GLN A 231 -21.40 -13.20 -4.00
CA GLN A 231 -22.35 -13.69 -5.00
C GLN A 231 -22.82 -12.53 -5.88
N ASP A 232 -24.01 -11.98 -5.59
CA ASP A 232 -24.65 -10.94 -6.40
C ASP A 232 -24.35 -9.51 -5.89
N ARG A 233 -23.89 -9.37 -4.65
CA ARG A 233 -23.61 -8.09 -3.98
C ARG A 233 -22.15 -7.70 -4.14
N ASP A 234 -21.87 -6.40 -4.17
CA ASP A 234 -20.52 -5.91 -4.04
C ASP A 234 -20.02 -6.06 -2.59
N ARG A 235 -18.71 -5.86 -2.42
CA ARG A 235 -18.05 -6.02 -1.12
C ARG A 235 -18.55 -5.02 -0.07
N ASP A 236 -18.80 -3.79 -0.47
CA ASP A 236 -19.19 -2.73 0.45
C ASP A 236 -20.63 -2.95 0.95
N GLU A 237 -21.53 -3.41 0.09
CA GLU A 237 -22.89 -3.83 0.45
C GLU A 237 -22.87 -5.04 1.39
N PHE A 238 -22.03 -6.05 1.09
CA PHE A 238 -21.83 -7.20 1.97
C PHE A 238 -21.35 -6.79 3.36
N LEU A 239 -20.28 -5.97 3.45
CA LEU A 239 -19.74 -5.50 4.72
C LEU A 239 -20.73 -4.63 5.50
N ALA A 240 -21.51 -3.81 4.82
CA ALA A 240 -22.56 -3.00 5.45
C ALA A 240 -23.66 -3.88 6.07
N ASP A 241 -24.04 -4.96 5.38
CA ASP A 241 -25.02 -5.92 5.90
C ASP A 241 -24.47 -6.72 7.10
N VAL A 242 -23.22 -7.19 7.03
CA VAL A 242 -22.54 -7.85 8.16
C VAL A 242 -22.52 -6.93 9.39
N ARG A 243 -22.12 -5.66 9.22
CA ARG A 243 -22.14 -4.66 10.31
C ARG A 243 -23.53 -4.44 10.88
N LYS A 244 -24.52 -4.33 10.02
CA LYS A 244 -25.91 -4.13 10.43
C LYS A 244 -26.43 -5.29 11.27
N GLN A 245 -26.23 -6.53 10.81
CA GLN A 245 -26.71 -7.73 11.49
C GLN A 245 -25.97 -7.96 12.81
N LEU A 246 -24.65 -7.83 12.83
CA LEU A 246 -23.87 -7.95 14.07
C LEU A 246 -24.14 -6.79 15.06
N GLY A 247 -24.52 -5.61 14.56
CA GLY A 247 -24.90 -4.46 15.40
C GLY A 247 -26.16 -4.71 16.25
N GLU A 248 -26.93 -5.76 15.96
CA GLU A 248 -28.06 -6.20 16.80
C GLU A 248 -27.59 -6.89 18.08
N LEU A 249 -26.35 -7.34 18.15
CA LEU A 249 -25.75 -7.98 19.31
C LEU A 249 -25.43 -6.93 20.40
N LYS A 250 -26.35 -6.74 21.33
CA LYS A 250 -26.21 -5.75 22.42
C LYS A 250 -25.22 -6.22 23.48
N GLY A 251 -24.43 -5.30 24.01
CA GLY A 251 -23.48 -5.56 25.10
C GLY A 251 -22.09 -6.02 24.66
N ALA A 252 -21.81 -5.96 23.36
CA ALA A 252 -20.48 -6.21 22.80
C ALA A 252 -20.04 -5.07 21.90
N ASN A 253 -18.75 -4.77 21.89
CA ASN A 253 -18.10 -3.97 20.85
C ASN A 253 -17.62 -4.91 19.74
N ILE A 254 -17.93 -4.57 18.50
CA ILE A 254 -17.62 -5.40 17.34
C ILE A 254 -16.71 -4.61 16.42
N GLU A 255 -15.59 -5.23 16.05
CA GLU A 255 -14.64 -4.71 15.05
C GLU A 255 -14.55 -5.72 13.91
N ILE A 256 -14.79 -5.24 12.68
CA ILE A 256 -14.79 -6.09 11.48
C ILE A 256 -13.60 -5.70 10.62
N GLY A 257 -12.75 -6.65 10.33
CA GLY A 257 -11.60 -6.51 9.46
C GLY A 257 -11.31 -7.78 8.68
N GLN A 258 -10.09 -7.89 8.23
CA GLN A 258 -9.59 -9.07 7.53
C GLN A 258 -8.26 -9.50 8.16
N PRO A 259 -7.84 -10.77 8.01
CA PRO A 259 -6.68 -11.32 8.74
C PRO A 259 -5.38 -10.52 8.59
N ILE A 260 -4.99 -10.16 7.35
CA ILE A 260 -3.76 -9.40 7.09
C ILE A 260 -3.95 -7.93 7.47
N SER A 261 -5.09 -7.34 7.11
CA SER A 261 -5.40 -5.93 7.42
C SER A 261 -5.35 -5.68 8.92
N HIS A 262 -5.99 -6.53 9.74
CA HIS A 262 -5.94 -6.43 11.20
C HIS A 262 -4.52 -6.53 11.78
N ARG A 263 -3.68 -7.39 11.21
CA ARG A 263 -2.28 -7.50 11.64
C ARG A 263 -1.47 -6.27 11.27
N ILE A 264 -1.68 -5.73 10.06
CA ILE A 264 -1.04 -4.49 9.63
C ILE A 264 -1.43 -3.35 10.57
N ASP A 265 -2.72 -3.16 10.85
CA ASP A 265 -3.23 -2.11 11.73
C ASP A 265 -2.68 -2.26 13.15
N ALA A 266 -2.68 -3.47 13.71
CA ALA A 266 -2.11 -3.74 15.02
C ALA A 266 -0.60 -3.44 15.09
N MET A 267 0.15 -3.72 14.04
CA MET A 267 1.59 -3.39 13.97
C MET A 267 1.86 -1.88 13.84
N LEU A 268 0.98 -1.13 13.16
CA LEU A 268 1.13 0.30 12.93
C LEU A 268 0.74 1.13 14.15
N SER A 269 -0.33 0.77 14.84
CA SER A 269 -0.95 1.61 15.88
C SER A 269 -1.10 0.93 17.24
N GLY A 270 -0.88 -0.39 17.30
CA GLY A 270 -1.20 -1.21 18.47
C GLY A 270 -2.70 -1.49 18.62
N THR A 271 -3.52 -1.09 17.64
CA THR A 271 -4.96 -1.38 17.56
C THR A 271 -5.29 -2.08 16.25
N LYS A 272 -6.39 -2.82 16.21
CA LYS A 272 -6.84 -3.55 15.00
C LYS A 272 -7.69 -2.68 14.06
N ALA A 273 -7.61 -1.35 14.16
CA ALA A 273 -8.41 -0.39 13.42
C ALA A 273 -7.54 0.58 12.59
N ASN A 274 -8.13 1.15 11.53
CA ASN A 274 -7.44 2.05 10.62
C ASN A 274 -7.01 3.37 11.27
N ILE A 275 -7.79 3.85 12.24
CA ILE A 275 -7.56 5.10 12.98
C ILE A 275 -7.41 4.77 14.46
N ALA A 276 -6.37 5.30 15.08
CA ALA A 276 -6.13 5.24 16.52
C ALA A 276 -5.97 6.66 17.07
N ILE A 277 -6.94 7.11 17.86
CA ILE A 277 -6.86 8.38 18.60
C ILE A 277 -6.30 8.05 19.97
N LYS A 278 -5.03 8.33 20.18
CA LYS A 278 -4.28 8.01 21.40
C LYS A 278 -4.34 9.21 22.34
N LEU A 279 -5.04 9.09 23.45
CA LEU A 279 -5.11 10.11 24.49
C LEU A 279 -4.14 9.75 25.63
N PHE A 280 -3.19 10.63 25.89
CA PHE A 280 -2.17 10.47 26.94
C PHE A 280 -2.49 11.29 28.17
N GLY A 281 -2.16 10.75 29.36
CA GLY A 281 -2.36 11.43 30.64
C GLY A 281 -2.00 10.57 31.84
N ASN A 282 -2.10 11.14 33.05
CA ASN A 282 -1.64 10.48 34.26
C ASN A 282 -2.73 9.70 35.00
N ASP A 283 -3.99 10.15 34.94
CA ASP A 283 -5.13 9.58 35.65
C ASP A 283 -5.98 8.72 34.72
N LEU A 284 -6.17 7.44 35.05
CA LEU A 284 -6.91 6.49 34.23
C LEU A 284 -8.39 6.80 34.09
N ASN A 285 -9.02 7.27 35.18
CA ASN A 285 -10.45 7.61 35.18
C ASN A 285 -10.70 8.84 34.31
N LYS A 286 -9.81 9.83 34.42
CA LYS A 286 -9.87 11.03 33.56
C LYS A 286 -9.61 10.71 32.10
N LEU A 287 -8.65 9.81 31.81
CA LEU A 287 -8.42 9.32 30.46
C LEU A 287 -9.66 8.65 29.88
N TYR A 288 -10.33 7.79 30.66
CA TYR A 288 -11.55 7.10 30.21
C TYR A 288 -12.71 8.09 29.98
N SER A 289 -12.91 9.06 30.89
CA SER A 289 -13.92 10.10 30.73
C SER A 289 -13.70 10.90 29.44
N LEU A 290 -12.49 11.43 29.24
CA LEU A 290 -12.13 12.18 28.03
C LEU A 290 -12.22 11.32 26.76
N GLY A 291 -11.78 10.06 26.82
CA GLY A 291 -11.93 9.11 25.71
C GLY A 291 -13.40 8.87 25.34
N SER A 292 -14.28 8.80 26.34
CA SER A 292 -15.73 8.69 26.14
C SER A 292 -16.32 9.95 25.51
N GLU A 293 -15.88 11.14 25.95
CA GLU A 293 -16.27 12.41 25.34
C GLU A 293 -15.83 12.48 23.86
N ILE A 294 -14.58 12.12 23.57
CA ILE A 294 -14.06 12.03 22.18
C ILE A 294 -14.92 11.06 21.36
N LYS A 295 -15.15 9.84 21.85
CA LYS A 295 -15.97 8.85 21.15
C LYS A 295 -17.36 9.41 20.81
N ASN A 296 -18.02 10.05 21.79
CA ASN A 296 -19.36 10.59 21.59
C ASN A 296 -19.39 11.78 20.62
N SER A 297 -18.34 12.61 20.62
CA SER A 297 -18.26 13.77 19.71
C SER A 297 -18.09 13.38 18.25
N ILE A 298 -17.37 12.27 17.98
CA ILE A 298 -17.03 11.86 16.62
C ILE A 298 -17.97 10.81 16.02
N GLN A 299 -18.85 10.18 16.81
CA GLN A 299 -19.72 9.09 16.35
C GLN A 299 -20.67 9.47 15.20
N GLY A 300 -20.95 10.77 15.00
CA GLY A 300 -21.80 11.29 13.93
C GLY A 300 -21.06 11.67 12.65
N ILE A 301 -19.74 11.53 12.61
CA ILE A 301 -18.96 11.88 11.42
C ILE A 301 -19.17 10.81 10.34
N ASP A 302 -19.55 11.26 9.14
CA ASP A 302 -19.74 10.37 8.00
C ASP A 302 -18.43 9.67 7.61
N GLY A 303 -18.51 8.36 7.35
CA GLY A 303 -17.35 7.51 7.03
C GLY A 303 -16.71 6.83 8.24
N ILE A 304 -17.13 7.11 9.47
CA ILE A 304 -16.68 6.36 10.66
C ILE A 304 -17.47 5.07 10.78
N ALA A 305 -16.75 3.98 10.98
CA ALA A 305 -17.30 2.65 11.27
C ALA A 305 -16.56 2.01 12.45
N ASP A 306 -17.19 1.02 13.10
CA ASP A 306 -16.60 0.18 14.16
C ASP A 306 -15.92 1.02 15.27
N LEU A 307 -16.57 2.13 15.67
CA LEU A 307 -16.03 3.08 16.66
C LEU A 307 -16.02 2.47 18.06
N THR A 308 -14.85 2.26 18.62
CA THR A 308 -14.65 1.66 19.94
C THR A 308 -13.76 2.52 20.83
N LEU A 309 -13.92 2.37 22.14
CA LEU A 309 -13.03 2.93 23.16
C LEU A 309 -12.41 1.76 23.92
N GLU A 310 -11.09 1.82 24.11
CA GLU A 310 -10.38 0.86 24.98
C GLU A 310 -11.04 0.80 26.35
N GLN A 311 -11.43 -0.41 26.77
CA GLN A 311 -12.19 -0.59 27.99
C GLN A 311 -11.27 -0.57 29.20
N GLN A 312 -11.46 0.41 30.05
CA GLN A 312 -10.75 0.61 31.33
C GLN A 312 -11.71 0.35 32.51
N ILE A 313 -12.40 -0.78 32.48
CA ILE A 313 -13.31 -1.14 33.56
C ILE A 313 -12.51 -1.84 34.65
N GLU A 314 -12.73 -1.43 35.88
CA GLU A 314 -12.15 -2.09 37.06
C GLU A 314 -12.66 -3.51 37.17
N ARG A 315 -11.74 -4.47 37.31
CA ARG A 315 -12.07 -5.88 37.56
C ARG A 315 -12.07 -6.17 39.04
N PRO A 316 -13.02 -6.96 39.53
CA PRO A 316 -12.89 -7.58 40.83
C PRO A 316 -11.62 -8.44 40.88
N GLN A 317 -10.81 -8.19 41.86
CA GLN A 317 -9.56 -8.93 42.12
C GLN A 317 -9.55 -9.40 43.57
N LEU A 318 -8.90 -10.52 43.84
CA LEU A 318 -8.59 -10.96 45.16
C LEU A 318 -7.14 -10.64 45.48
N GLN A 319 -6.95 -9.89 46.55
CA GLN A 319 -5.62 -9.62 47.08
C GLN A 319 -5.41 -10.47 48.34
N ILE A 320 -4.35 -11.27 48.37
CA ILE A 320 -3.97 -12.07 49.51
C ILE A 320 -2.72 -11.45 50.12
N LEU A 321 -2.90 -10.72 51.22
CA LEU A 321 -1.83 -9.99 51.89
C LEU A 321 -1.21 -10.84 53.01
N PRO A 322 0.07 -11.25 52.93
CA PRO A 322 0.74 -12.00 53.97
C PRO A 322 0.95 -11.18 55.22
N LYS A 323 0.53 -11.72 56.39
CA LYS A 323 0.83 -11.17 57.73
C LYS A 323 2.23 -11.65 58.11
N ARG A 324 3.25 -10.86 57.80
CA ARG A 324 4.67 -11.24 57.93
C ARG A 324 5.04 -11.71 59.34
N ASP A 325 4.48 -11.08 60.37
CA ASP A 325 4.72 -11.46 61.78
C ASP A 325 4.16 -12.84 62.08
N MET A 326 3.01 -13.18 61.53
CA MET A 326 2.39 -14.49 61.70
C MET A 326 3.10 -15.57 60.86
N LEU A 327 3.51 -15.26 59.64
CA LEU A 327 4.37 -16.17 58.84
C LEU A 327 5.64 -16.53 59.60
N ALA A 328 6.35 -15.54 60.14
CA ALA A 328 7.55 -15.75 60.95
C ALA A 328 7.25 -16.57 62.22
N ARG A 329 6.12 -16.34 62.92
CA ARG A 329 5.72 -17.08 64.09
C ARG A 329 5.46 -18.57 63.81
N TYR A 330 4.92 -18.88 62.59
CA TYR A 330 4.66 -20.25 62.17
C TYR A 330 5.84 -20.89 61.41
N GLY A 331 6.96 -20.16 61.23
CA GLY A 331 8.14 -20.64 60.51
C GLY A 331 7.98 -20.75 59.00
N ILE A 332 6.94 -20.08 58.43
CA ILE A 332 6.65 -20.12 57.01
C ILE A 332 7.42 -18.97 56.31
N THR A 333 8.19 -19.30 55.32
CA THR A 333 8.88 -18.30 54.52
C THR A 333 7.95 -17.66 53.46
N LEU A 334 8.25 -16.44 53.01
CA LEU A 334 7.44 -15.79 52.00
C LEU A 334 7.42 -16.53 50.66
N PRO A 335 8.51 -17.17 50.20
CA PRO A 335 8.50 -18.02 49.01
C PRO A 335 7.57 -19.22 49.16
N GLU A 336 7.60 -19.95 50.28
CA GLU A 336 6.71 -21.09 50.56
C GLU A 336 5.26 -20.67 50.58
N PHE A 337 4.94 -19.53 51.20
CA PHE A 337 3.62 -18.93 51.20
C PHE A 337 3.15 -18.62 49.76
N SER A 338 4.01 -17.96 48.94
CA SER A 338 3.66 -17.61 47.57
C SER A 338 3.50 -18.84 46.68
N GLU A 339 4.35 -19.86 46.89
CA GLU A 339 4.23 -21.14 46.18
C GLU A 339 2.91 -21.83 46.54
N PHE A 340 2.55 -21.87 47.80
CA PHE A 340 1.27 -22.46 48.24
C PHE A 340 0.09 -21.76 47.55
N ILE A 341 0.05 -20.42 47.56
CA ILE A 341 -1.03 -19.66 46.91
C ILE A 341 -1.10 -19.95 45.42
N ASN A 342 0.06 -20.01 44.74
CA ASN A 342 0.12 -20.30 43.30
C ASN A 342 -0.41 -21.74 43.02
N VAL A 343 0.04 -22.73 43.79
CA VAL A 343 -0.42 -24.12 43.61
C VAL A 343 -1.91 -24.25 43.93
N ALA A 344 -2.37 -23.61 45.00
CA ALA A 344 -3.75 -23.71 45.43
C ALA A 344 -4.74 -23.09 44.45
N LEU A 345 -4.44 -21.89 43.95
CA LEU A 345 -5.38 -21.08 43.15
C LEU A 345 -5.15 -21.23 41.64
N ALA A 346 -3.90 -21.10 41.18
CA ALA A 346 -3.58 -21.17 39.75
C ALA A 346 -3.31 -22.63 39.29
N GLY A 347 -2.82 -23.47 40.17
CA GLY A 347 -2.35 -24.81 39.86
C GLY A 347 -0.87 -24.84 39.46
N LYS A 348 -0.23 -26.01 39.65
CA LYS A 348 1.17 -26.29 39.28
C LYS A 348 1.25 -27.48 38.37
N VAL A 349 1.87 -27.33 37.22
CA VAL A 349 2.20 -28.45 36.35
C VAL A 349 3.33 -29.26 37.04
N VAL A 350 3.04 -30.50 37.38
CA VAL A 350 3.97 -31.39 38.07
C VAL A 350 4.59 -32.44 37.17
N SER A 351 3.96 -32.75 36.04
CA SER A 351 4.44 -33.71 35.05
C SER A 351 3.71 -33.53 33.74
N GLN A 352 4.11 -34.26 32.73
CA GLN A 352 3.44 -34.33 31.45
C GLN A 352 3.06 -35.78 31.12
N VAL A 353 1.87 -35.97 30.58
CA VAL A 353 1.36 -37.26 30.10
C VAL A 353 1.38 -37.22 28.57
N ASN A 354 2.09 -38.19 27.97
CA ASN A 354 2.12 -38.35 26.52
C ASN A 354 1.13 -39.46 26.13
N GLU A 355 0.07 -39.11 25.43
CA GLU A 355 -0.98 -40.05 25.02
C GLU A 355 -1.33 -39.85 23.54
N GLY A 356 -1.17 -40.90 22.76
CA GLY A 356 -1.49 -40.86 21.32
C GLY A 356 -0.70 -39.82 20.51
N GLY A 357 0.54 -39.48 20.93
CA GLY A 357 1.35 -38.43 20.29
C GLY A 357 0.99 -37.01 20.69
N LYS A 358 0.08 -36.81 21.65
CA LYS A 358 -0.27 -35.53 22.26
C LYS A 358 0.32 -35.48 23.68
N ILE A 359 0.78 -34.27 24.06
CA ILE A 359 1.33 -34.01 25.39
C ILE A 359 0.28 -33.26 26.19
N PHE A 360 -0.07 -33.78 27.36
CA PHE A 360 -1.00 -33.15 28.31
C PHE A 360 -0.26 -32.79 29.60
N ASP A 361 -0.46 -31.59 30.10
CA ASP A 361 0.10 -31.21 31.39
C ASP A 361 -0.70 -31.82 32.53
N LEU A 362 -0.01 -32.49 33.46
CA LEU A 362 -0.58 -32.95 34.72
C LEU A 362 -0.47 -31.81 35.73
N THR A 363 -1.61 -31.18 36.03
CA THR A 363 -1.68 -30.02 36.92
C THR A 363 -2.33 -30.40 38.25
N ILE A 364 -1.70 -30.00 39.35
CA ILE A 364 -2.26 -30.11 40.71
C ILE A 364 -2.77 -28.74 41.12
N LYS A 365 -4.02 -28.66 41.58
CA LYS A 365 -4.65 -27.48 42.16
C LYS A 365 -5.67 -27.87 43.21
N VAL A 366 -6.11 -26.95 44.05
CA VAL A 366 -7.22 -27.16 44.97
C VAL A 366 -8.53 -27.31 44.17
N ALA A 367 -9.41 -28.19 44.65
CA ALA A 367 -10.70 -28.40 44.01
C ALA A 367 -11.53 -27.11 43.97
N ASP A 368 -12.33 -26.96 42.91
CA ASP A 368 -13.03 -25.70 42.66
C ASP A 368 -13.98 -25.34 43.81
N HIS A 369 -14.67 -26.29 44.40
CA HIS A 369 -15.59 -26.05 45.54
C HIS A 369 -14.91 -25.56 46.83
N ASP A 370 -13.59 -25.74 46.97
CA ASP A 370 -12.84 -25.26 48.16
C ASP A 370 -12.20 -23.88 47.90
N ARG A 371 -12.55 -23.20 46.80
CA ARG A 371 -12.01 -21.89 46.41
C ARG A 371 -13.03 -20.98 45.70
N ASP A 372 -14.33 -21.30 45.82
CA ASP A 372 -15.41 -20.56 45.20
C ASP A 372 -15.77 -19.29 45.95
N SER A 373 -15.38 -19.18 47.21
CA SER A 373 -15.62 -17.98 48.06
C SER A 373 -14.36 -17.50 48.78
N MET A 374 -14.36 -16.26 49.25
CA MET A 374 -13.24 -15.72 50.04
C MET A 374 -13.09 -16.45 51.36
N GLU A 375 -14.19 -16.89 51.94
CA GLU A 375 -14.24 -17.68 53.18
C GLU A 375 -13.55 -19.02 53.00
N GLU A 376 -13.86 -19.76 51.93
CA GLU A 376 -13.24 -21.05 51.62
C GLU A 376 -11.74 -20.91 51.32
N ILE A 377 -11.36 -19.84 50.56
CA ILE A 377 -9.94 -19.53 50.32
C ILE A 377 -9.24 -19.26 51.69
N GLY A 378 -9.89 -18.55 52.60
CA GLY A 378 -9.36 -18.29 53.94
C GLY A 378 -9.15 -19.53 54.80
N GLU A 379 -9.92 -20.59 54.55
CA GLU A 379 -9.83 -21.88 55.26
C GLU A 379 -8.80 -22.86 54.67
N LEU A 380 -8.17 -22.51 53.52
CA LEU A 380 -7.11 -23.33 52.95
C LEU A 380 -5.97 -23.55 53.96
N MET A 381 -5.53 -24.80 54.10
CA MET A 381 -4.55 -25.20 55.10
C MET A 381 -3.12 -25.20 54.58
N LEU A 382 -2.29 -24.25 55.09
CA LEU A 382 -0.84 -24.25 54.85
C LEU A 382 -0.15 -25.26 55.79
N ASP A 383 0.94 -25.84 55.29
CA ASP A 383 1.82 -26.68 56.11
C ASP A 383 2.92 -25.80 56.76
N ALA A 384 3.00 -25.81 58.08
CA ALA A 384 4.00 -25.14 58.88
C ALA A 384 4.73 -26.21 59.75
N ASP A 385 5.79 -26.78 59.20
CA ASP A 385 6.57 -27.89 59.84
C ASP A 385 5.66 -29.02 60.35
N GLY A 386 4.74 -29.53 59.53
CA GLY A 386 3.81 -30.60 59.84
C GLY A 386 2.55 -30.17 60.61
N ARG A 387 2.39 -28.89 60.90
CA ARG A 387 1.16 -28.30 61.47
C ARG A 387 0.33 -27.65 60.38
N LYS A 388 -0.95 -27.94 60.34
CA LYS A 388 -1.89 -27.32 59.43
C LYS A 388 -2.37 -25.98 59.98
N VAL A 389 -2.14 -24.90 59.29
CA VAL A 389 -2.51 -23.52 59.65
C VAL A 389 -3.44 -22.97 58.59
N PRO A 390 -4.68 -22.53 58.95
CA PRO A 390 -5.58 -21.88 58.01
C PRO A 390 -4.98 -20.57 57.46
N LEU A 391 -5.22 -20.31 56.16
CA LEU A 391 -4.68 -19.15 55.45
C LEU A 391 -5.05 -17.83 56.15
N HIS A 392 -6.28 -17.69 56.67
CA HIS A 392 -6.75 -16.47 57.32
C HIS A 392 -5.93 -16.08 58.58
N TYR A 393 -5.20 -17.02 59.20
CA TYR A 393 -4.30 -16.70 60.32
C TYR A 393 -3.02 -15.99 59.85
N VAL A 394 -2.51 -16.39 58.67
CA VAL A 394 -1.22 -15.93 58.15
C VAL A 394 -1.34 -14.92 56.99
N ALA A 395 -2.56 -14.72 56.48
CA ALA A 395 -2.83 -13.78 55.42
C ALA A 395 -4.20 -13.10 55.61
N GLU A 396 -4.43 -12.03 54.91
CA GLU A 396 -5.70 -11.35 54.80
C GLU A 396 -6.17 -11.45 53.34
N VAL A 397 -7.39 -11.98 53.13
CA VAL A 397 -8.00 -12.10 51.81
C VAL A 397 -8.95 -10.93 51.64
N LEU A 398 -8.63 -10.03 50.73
CA LEU A 398 -9.38 -8.78 50.52
C LEU A 398 -9.92 -8.71 49.08
N PRO A 399 -11.18 -8.32 48.92
CA PRO A 399 -11.69 -7.94 47.62
C PRO A 399 -11.09 -6.59 47.20
N LEU A 400 -10.52 -6.51 46.05
CA LEU A 400 -10.02 -5.31 45.44
C LEU A 400 -10.68 -5.09 44.09
N SER A 401 -10.73 -3.84 43.67
CA SER A 401 -11.08 -3.48 42.31
C SER A 401 -9.87 -2.79 41.70
N GLY A 402 -9.47 -3.23 40.52
CA GLY A 402 -8.32 -2.65 39.84
C GLY A 402 -8.46 -2.67 38.34
N PRO A 403 -7.70 -1.80 37.64
CA PRO A 403 -7.77 -1.72 36.19
C PRO A 403 -7.38 -3.06 35.55
N ASN A 404 -8.13 -3.46 34.53
CA ASN A 404 -7.84 -4.68 33.78
C ASN A 404 -6.51 -4.60 33.03
N THR A 405 -6.28 -3.46 32.34
CA THR A 405 -5.10 -3.19 31.53
C THR A 405 -4.71 -1.73 31.71
N ILE A 406 -3.44 -1.44 31.77
CA ILE A 406 -2.90 -0.08 31.73
C ILE A 406 -2.00 0.02 30.51
N SER A 407 -2.54 0.58 29.42
CA SER A 407 -1.80 0.79 28.19
C SER A 407 -0.81 1.95 28.35
N ARG A 408 0.41 1.74 27.85
CA ARG A 408 1.48 2.74 27.87
C ARG A 408 2.19 2.80 26.52
N GLU A 409 2.61 4.01 26.18
CA GLU A 409 3.49 4.26 25.04
C GLU A 409 4.49 5.34 25.44
N ASN A 410 5.77 5.14 25.14
CA ASN A 410 6.86 6.06 25.55
C ASN A 410 6.81 6.42 27.06
N VAL A 411 6.58 5.41 27.91
CA VAL A 411 6.46 5.50 29.37
C VAL A 411 5.19 6.21 29.87
N GLN A 412 4.43 6.89 29.02
CA GLN A 412 3.17 7.57 29.38
C GLN A 412 1.97 6.64 29.33
N ARG A 413 1.02 6.82 30.23
CA ARG A 413 -0.26 6.10 30.17
C ARG A 413 -1.10 6.65 29.02
N LYS A 414 -1.80 5.77 28.35
CA LYS A 414 -2.71 6.14 27.27
C LYS A 414 -4.01 5.37 27.34
N ILE A 415 -5.04 5.91 26.68
CA ILE A 415 -6.24 5.20 26.27
C ILE A 415 -6.45 5.44 24.77
N VAL A 416 -7.01 4.48 24.07
CA VAL A 416 -7.19 4.58 22.62
C VAL A 416 -8.67 4.55 22.26
N VAL A 417 -9.10 5.52 21.44
CA VAL A 417 -10.35 5.49 20.71
C VAL A 417 -10.03 5.03 19.30
N SER A 418 -10.57 3.89 18.90
CA SER A 418 -10.29 3.24 17.62
C SER A 418 -11.49 3.36 16.69
N ALA A 419 -11.24 3.55 15.40
CA ALA A 419 -12.28 3.58 14.39
C ALA A 419 -11.78 3.00 13.06
N ASN A 420 -12.70 2.37 12.32
CA ASN A 420 -12.49 2.02 10.92
C ASN A 420 -13.10 3.08 10.00
N VAL A 421 -12.70 3.07 8.75
CA VAL A 421 -13.25 3.95 7.70
C VAL A 421 -14.04 3.13 6.71
N ALA A 422 -15.25 3.58 6.38
CA ALA A 422 -16.12 2.96 5.38
C ALA A 422 -16.76 4.03 4.48
N GLY A 423 -16.74 3.81 3.16
CA GLY A 423 -17.39 4.68 2.18
C GLY A 423 -16.76 6.05 1.94
N ARG A 424 -15.63 6.37 2.62
CA ARG A 424 -14.88 7.63 2.46
C ARG A 424 -13.37 7.40 2.48
N ASP A 425 -12.61 8.43 2.16
CA ASP A 425 -11.16 8.40 2.26
C ASP A 425 -10.66 8.62 3.70
N LEU A 426 -9.57 7.93 4.05
CA LEU A 426 -8.98 7.96 5.39
C LEU A 426 -8.61 9.38 5.85
N LYS A 427 -7.96 10.16 4.97
CA LYS A 427 -7.48 11.50 5.32
C LYS A 427 -8.63 12.48 5.58
N GLY A 428 -9.69 12.43 4.78
CA GLY A 428 -10.89 13.24 4.96
C GLY A 428 -11.54 12.98 6.31
N VAL A 429 -11.74 11.70 6.65
CA VAL A 429 -12.32 11.31 7.95
C VAL A 429 -11.45 11.77 9.11
N VAL A 430 -10.12 11.56 9.04
CA VAL A 430 -9.20 12.02 10.12
C VAL A 430 -9.20 13.52 10.28
N ASN A 431 -9.25 14.29 9.19
CA ASN A 431 -9.33 15.76 9.26
C ASN A 431 -10.63 16.22 9.96
N ASP A 432 -11.77 15.58 9.65
CA ASP A 432 -13.05 15.89 10.28
C ASP A 432 -13.02 15.52 11.77
N ILE A 433 -12.39 14.38 12.13
CA ILE A 433 -12.16 13.99 13.54
C ILE A 433 -11.32 15.03 14.26
N GLN A 434 -10.17 15.42 13.70
CA GLN A 434 -9.28 16.41 14.31
C GLN A 434 -10.00 17.72 14.55
N LYS A 435 -10.72 18.21 13.55
CA LYS A 435 -11.50 19.44 13.66
C LYS A 435 -12.57 19.35 14.76
N THR A 436 -13.32 18.26 14.80
CA THR A 436 -14.39 18.06 15.81
C THR A 436 -13.81 17.97 17.21
N VAL A 437 -12.70 17.25 17.39
CA VAL A 437 -12.02 17.12 18.68
C VAL A 437 -11.45 18.45 19.13
N ASP A 438 -10.76 19.19 18.25
CA ASP A 438 -10.19 20.50 18.58
C ASP A 438 -11.25 21.55 18.95
N GLU A 439 -12.46 21.47 18.34
CA GLU A 439 -13.57 22.39 18.61
C GLU A 439 -14.37 22.03 19.87
N GLN A 440 -14.49 20.75 20.22
CA GLN A 440 -15.42 20.29 21.26
C GLN A 440 -14.74 19.79 22.54
N ILE A 441 -13.46 19.36 22.47
CA ILE A 441 -12.77 18.74 23.60
C ILE A 441 -11.74 19.69 24.19
N SER A 442 -11.87 20.01 25.47
CA SER A 442 -10.89 20.79 26.24
C SER A 442 -10.00 19.85 27.05
N LEU A 443 -8.73 19.75 26.66
CA LEU A 443 -7.78 18.90 27.37
C LEU A 443 -7.23 19.61 28.60
N PRO A 444 -7.21 18.95 29.79
CA PRO A 444 -6.53 19.47 30.97
C PRO A 444 -5.01 19.55 30.78
N GLU A 445 -4.32 20.32 31.62
CA GLU A 445 -2.85 20.39 31.63
C GLU A 445 -2.23 18.99 31.85
N GLY A 446 -1.21 18.65 31.03
CA GLY A 446 -0.56 17.34 31.06
C GLY A 446 -1.27 16.24 30.26
N TYR A 447 -2.36 16.55 29.55
CA TYR A 447 -3.02 15.63 28.62
C TYR A 447 -2.80 16.10 27.18
N HIS A 448 -2.61 15.14 26.26
CA HIS A 448 -2.50 15.42 24.84
C HIS A 448 -3.03 14.27 23.99
N ILE A 449 -3.33 14.56 22.74
CA ILE A 449 -3.84 13.58 21.77
C ILE A 449 -2.82 13.41 20.65
N GLU A 450 -2.59 12.16 20.25
CA GLU A 450 -1.86 11.79 19.03
C GLU A 450 -2.76 10.96 18.12
N TYR A 451 -2.70 11.24 16.83
CA TYR A 451 -3.47 10.53 15.80
C TYR A 451 -2.55 9.55 15.09
N GLY A 452 -2.76 8.27 15.34
CA GLY A 452 -1.96 7.17 14.80
C GLY A 452 -2.77 6.27 13.86
N GLY A 453 -2.15 5.15 13.48
CA GLY A 453 -2.70 4.16 12.56
C GLY A 453 -2.23 4.36 11.14
N GLN A 454 -3.04 3.92 10.19
CA GLN A 454 -2.72 4.03 8.77
C GLN A 454 -2.50 5.48 8.31
N PHE A 455 -3.15 6.45 8.94
CA PHE A 455 -3.01 7.87 8.63
C PHE A 455 -1.58 8.38 8.86
N GLU A 456 -0.98 8.05 10.00
CA GLU A 456 0.40 8.44 10.33
C GLU A 456 1.40 7.83 9.35
N SER A 457 1.23 6.55 9.04
CA SER A 457 2.07 5.84 8.07
C SER A 457 1.94 6.42 6.67
N GLU A 458 0.70 6.75 6.23
CA GLU A 458 0.48 7.42 4.93
C GLU A 458 1.22 8.75 4.87
N ALA A 459 1.09 9.58 5.90
CA ALA A 459 1.72 10.90 5.95
C ALA A 459 3.26 10.80 5.92
N ALA A 460 3.84 9.87 6.69
CA ALA A 460 5.28 9.63 6.72
C ALA A 460 5.81 9.10 5.39
N ALA A 461 5.14 8.09 4.81
CA ALA A 461 5.50 7.50 3.52
C ALA A 461 5.37 8.51 2.38
N SER A 462 4.26 9.25 2.31
CA SER A 462 4.03 10.29 1.31
C SER A 462 5.08 11.39 1.37
N ARG A 463 5.46 11.85 2.57
CA ARG A 463 6.52 12.84 2.77
C ARG A 463 7.87 12.31 2.27
N THR A 464 8.22 11.08 2.64
CA THR A 464 9.47 10.44 2.21
C THR A 464 9.53 10.29 0.70
N LEU A 465 8.44 9.75 0.08
CA LEU A 465 8.34 9.62 -1.36
C LEU A 465 8.41 10.96 -2.08
N PHE A 466 7.76 12.00 -1.56
CA PHE A 466 7.82 13.33 -2.15
C PHE A 466 9.24 13.91 -2.15
N LEU A 467 9.93 13.90 -1.00
CA LEU A 467 11.29 14.45 -0.88
C LEU A 467 12.30 13.66 -1.74
N THR A 468 12.22 12.34 -1.71
CA THR A 468 13.13 11.48 -2.50
C THR A 468 12.80 11.52 -3.99
N SER A 469 11.54 11.75 -4.37
CA SER A 469 11.15 12.00 -5.77
C SER A 469 11.73 13.30 -6.31
N LEU A 470 11.86 14.35 -5.51
CA LEU A 470 12.55 15.58 -5.92
C LEU A 470 14.03 15.31 -6.23
N ILE A 471 14.69 14.47 -5.41
CA ILE A 471 16.08 14.05 -5.65
C ILE A 471 16.15 13.24 -6.95
N SER A 472 15.23 12.32 -7.18
CA SER A 472 15.15 11.55 -8.43
C SER A 472 14.93 12.43 -9.66
N ILE A 473 14.04 13.41 -9.57
CA ILE A 473 13.80 14.37 -10.66
C ILE A 473 15.07 15.17 -10.97
N LEU A 474 15.81 15.60 -9.95
CA LEU A 474 17.10 16.26 -10.13
C LEU A 474 18.13 15.34 -10.79
N LEU A 475 18.22 14.09 -10.34
CA LEU A 475 19.13 13.10 -10.93
C LEU A 475 18.78 12.83 -12.40
N ILE A 476 17.50 12.68 -12.72
CA ILE A 476 17.01 12.53 -14.11
C ILE A 476 17.41 13.74 -14.93
N PHE A 477 17.24 14.95 -14.41
CA PHE A 477 17.65 16.17 -15.08
C PHE A 477 19.15 16.19 -15.36
N LEU A 478 19.98 15.77 -14.41
CA LEU A 478 21.44 15.68 -14.58
C LEU A 478 21.83 14.65 -15.64
N ILE A 479 21.20 13.48 -15.67
CA ILE A 479 21.42 12.46 -16.70
C ILE A 479 21.06 13.02 -18.09
N LEU A 480 19.90 13.68 -18.21
CA LEU A 480 19.47 14.32 -19.45
C LEU A 480 20.43 15.44 -19.89
N TYR A 481 20.90 16.25 -18.93
CA TYR A 481 21.87 17.28 -19.23
C TYR A 481 23.21 16.72 -19.68
N HIS A 482 23.66 15.64 -19.07
CA HIS A 482 24.89 14.94 -19.51
C HIS A 482 24.77 14.44 -20.97
N GLU A 483 23.63 13.85 -21.32
CA GLU A 483 23.35 13.31 -22.67
C GLU A 483 23.28 14.42 -23.72
N PHE A 484 22.43 15.44 -23.48
CA PHE A 484 22.15 16.45 -24.51
C PHE A 484 23.04 17.69 -24.41
N ARG A 485 23.82 17.86 -23.34
CA ARG A 485 24.65 19.04 -23.02
C ARG A 485 23.93 20.37 -23.28
N SER A 486 22.64 20.40 -23.07
CA SER A 486 21.76 21.54 -23.36
C SER A 486 20.61 21.60 -22.37
N LEU A 487 20.58 22.67 -21.53
CA LEU A 487 19.49 22.93 -20.58
C LEU A 487 18.12 22.99 -21.26
N PRO A 488 17.95 23.68 -22.42
CA PRO A 488 16.64 23.74 -23.08
C PRO A 488 16.16 22.37 -23.56
N LEU A 489 17.04 21.52 -24.08
CA LEU A 489 16.66 20.17 -24.57
C LEU A 489 16.29 19.26 -23.41
N SER A 490 17.07 19.26 -22.33
CA SER A 490 16.73 18.52 -21.10
C SER A 490 15.38 18.98 -20.54
N GLY A 491 15.12 20.29 -20.52
CA GLY A 491 13.84 20.85 -20.10
C GLY A 491 12.65 20.41 -20.96
N ILE A 492 12.81 20.30 -22.30
CA ILE A 492 11.75 19.78 -23.19
C ILE A 492 11.39 18.36 -22.80
N ILE A 493 12.38 17.52 -22.54
CA ILE A 493 12.15 16.12 -22.18
C ILE A 493 11.46 16.04 -20.81
N MET A 494 11.86 16.88 -19.87
CA MET A 494 11.21 16.96 -18.55
C MET A 494 9.73 17.39 -18.63
N LEU A 495 9.29 18.10 -19.68
CA LEU A 495 7.86 18.42 -19.88
C LEU A 495 6.98 17.16 -20.04
N ASN A 496 7.55 16.02 -20.36
CA ASN A 496 6.80 14.77 -20.42
C ASN A 496 6.25 14.34 -19.06
N LEU A 497 6.91 14.73 -17.95
CA LEU A 497 6.45 14.42 -16.59
C LEU A 497 5.07 15.04 -16.29
N PRO A 498 4.88 16.36 -16.39
CA PRO A 498 3.57 16.95 -16.15
C PRO A 498 2.50 16.48 -17.14
N LEU A 499 2.87 16.21 -18.41
CA LEU A 499 1.90 15.67 -19.39
C LEU A 499 1.42 14.26 -19.06
N ALA A 500 2.28 13.45 -18.43
CA ALA A 500 1.91 12.13 -17.97
C ALA A 500 1.02 12.16 -16.72
N ILE A 501 1.21 13.13 -15.81
CA ILE A 501 0.37 13.31 -14.61
C ILE A 501 -1.10 13.51 -15.01
N ILE A 502 -1.38 14.23 -16.09
CA ILE A 502 -2.75 14.50 -16.56
C ILE A 502 -3.57 13.20 -16.65
N GLY A 503 -3.07 12.22 -17.40
CA GLY A 503 -3.81 10.98 -17.60
C GLY A 503 -3.84 10.08 -16.37
N GLY A 504 -2.76 10.05 -15.59
CA GLY A 504 -2.71 9.29 -14.35
C GLY A 504 -3.74 9.79 -13.33
N VAL A 505 -3.87 11.11 -13.17
CA VAL A 505 -4.87 11.72 -12.28
C VAL A 505 -6.28 11.47 -12.77
N ILE A 506 -6.53 11.66 -14.05
CA ILE A 506 -7.85 11.39 -14.67
C ILE A 506 -8.23 9.92 -14.47
N SER A 507 -7.28 8.99 -14.63
CA SER A 507 -7.52 7.56 -14.44
C SER A 507 -7.94 7.24 -13.01
N ILE A 508 -7.25 7.78 -11.99
CA ILE A 508 -7.65 7.61 -10.58
C ILE A 508 -9.04 8.20 -10.33
N TRP A 509 -9.32 9.37 -10.88
CA TRP A 509 -10.60 10.03 -10.67
C TRP A 509 -11.78 9.22 -11.21
N PHE A 510 -11.58 8.51 -12.33
CA PHE A 510 -12.61 7.63 -12.92
C PHE A 510 -12.68 6.23 -12.29
N THR A 511 -11.68 5.83 -11.51
CA THR A 511 -11.61 4.50 -10.89
C THR A 511 -11.86 4.57 -9.38
N SER A 512 -10.82 4.69 -8.57
CA SER A 512 -10.93 4.65 -7.11
C SER A 512 -11.31 5.98 -6.46
N GLY A 513 -11.06 7.12 -7.11
CA GLY A 513 -11.19 8.45 -6.50
C GLY A 513 -10.19 8.74 -5.37
N VAL A 514 -9.31 7.78 -5.05
CA VAL A 514 -8.40 7.84 -3.90
C VAL A 514 -6.95 7.56 -4.32
N ILE A 515 -6.04 8.41 -3.85
CA ILE A 515 -4.60 8.22 -4.04
C ILE A 515 -4.05 7.37 -2.89
N SER A 516 -3.50 6.21 -3.23
CA SER A 516 -2.78 5.32 -2.31
C SER A 516 -1.27 5.36 -2.56
N ILE A 517 -0.47 4.80 -1.65
CA ILE A 517 0.98 4.65 -1.86
C ILE A 517 1.30 3.91 -3.17
N PRO A 518 0.63 2.80 -3.53
CA PRO A 518 0.81 2.19 -4.85
C PRO A 518 0.51 3.11 -6.03
N SER A 519 -0.49 3.99 -5.94
CA SER A 519 -0.78 4.98 -6.98
C SER A 519 0.39 5.96 -7.17
N ILE A 520 1.01 6.42 -6.09
CA ILE A 520 2.20 7.29 -6.13
C ILE A 520 3.36 6.58 -6.82
N ILE A 521 3.58 5.28 -6.53
CA ILE A 521 4.57 4.47 -7.22
C ILE A 521 4.25 4.33 -8.71
N GLY A 522 2.97 4.23 -9.06
CA GLY A 522 2.50 4.28 -10.43
C GLY A 522 2.93 5.56 -11.16
N PHE A 523 2.79 6.74 -10.53
CA PHE A 523 3.29 8.00 -11.08
C PHE A 523 4.81 8.02 -11.24
N ILE A 524 5.56 7.51 -10.25
CA ILE A 524 7.01 7.41 -10.30
C ILE A 524 7.46 6.53 -11.49
N SER A 525 6.83 5.37 -11.66
CA SER A 525 7.11 4.45 -12.78
C SER A 525 6.77 5.08 -14.13
N LEU A 526 5.64 5.78 -14.20
CA LEU A 526 5.17 6.47 -15.38
C LEU A 526 6.15 7.56 -15.83
N PHE A 527 6.79 8.27 -14.91
CA PHE A 527 7.78 9.29 -15.23
C PHE A 527 8.96 8.71 -16.01
N GLY A 528 9.46 7.55 -15.63
CA GLY A 528 10.52 6.86 -16.36
C GLY A 528 10.11 6.51 -17.80
N ILE A 529 8.90 5.96 -17.97
CA ILE A 529 8.39 5.57 -19.29
C ILE A 529 8.16 6.81 -20.19
N ALA A 530 7.56 7.87 -19.64
CA ALA A 530 7.27 9.09 -20.39
C ALA A 530 8.55 9.83 -20.84
N THR A 531 9.55 9.90 -19.97
CA THR A 531 10.85 10.55 -20.27
C THR A 531 11.57 9.84 -21.40
N ARG A 532 11.55 8.51 -21.44
CA ARG A 532 12.15 7.71 -22.50
C ARG A 532 11.62 8.05 -23.89
N ASN A 533 10.31 8.18 -24.05
CA ASN A 533 9.70 8.55 -25.32
C ASN A 533 10.19 9.95 -25.78
N GLY A 534 10.34 10.88 -24.84
CA GLY A 534 10.92 12.19 -25.12
C GLY A 534 12.37 12.17 -25.57
N ILE A 535 13.21 11.34 -24.92
CA ILE A 535 14.63 11.16 -25.28
C ILE A 535 14.74 10.67 -26.74
N LEU A 536 14.02 9.59 -27.05
CA LEU A 536 14.06 8.98 -28.39
C LEU A 536 13.61 9.96 -29.48
N LEU A 537 12.62 10.78 -29.20
CA LEU A 537 12.09 11.75 -30.15
C LEU A 537 13.07 12.91 -30.38
N VAL A 538 13.56 13.52 -29.31
CA VAL A 538 14.48 14.67 -29.38
C VAL A 538 15.84 14.27 -29.96
N SER A 539 16.38 13.14 -29.58
CA SER A 539 17.63 12.58 -30.13
C SER A 539 17.51 12.39 -31.64
N HIS A 540 16.39 11.85 -32.13
CA HIS A 540 16.17 11.64 -33.55
C HIS A 540 16.01 12.96 -34.33
N TYR A 541 15.38 14.01 -33.73
CA TYR A 541 15.35 15.32 -34.35
C TYR A 541 16.75 15.92 -34.54
N ASN A 542 17.61 15.80 -33.51
CA ASN A 542 18.98 16.29 -33.60
C ASN A 542 19.77 15.55 -34.68
N HIS A 543 19.65 14.24 -34.74
CA HIS A 543 20.30 13.42 -35.74
C HIS A 543 19.89 13.82 -37.19
N LEU A 544 18.60 13.99 -37.46
CA LEU A 544 18.12 14.45 -38.78
C LEU A 544 18.58 15.88 -39.11
N ARG A 545 18.81 16.72 -38.13
CA ARG A 545 19.39 18.06 -38.32
C ARG A 545 20.88 17.98 -38.66
N GLU A 546 21.62 17.07 -38.08
CA GLU A 546 23.01 16.79 -38.38
C GLU A 546 23.17 16.23 -39.80
N GLU A 547 22.19 15.45 -40.28
CA GLU A 547 22.10 14.99 -41.68
C GLU A 547 21.72 16.11 -42.68
N GLY A 548 21.45 17.34 -42.19
CA GLY A 548 21.24 18.51 -43.05
C GLY A 548 19.79 18.88 -43.31
N LEU A 549 18.80 18.21 -42.70
CA LEU A 549 17.39 18.58 -42.86
C LEU A 549 17.09 19.91 -42.16
N ASN A 550 16.20 20.70 -42.78
CA ASN A 550 15.75 21.95 -42.14
C ASN A 550 14.91 21.66 -40.89
N LEU A 551 14.79 22.65 -39.96
CA LEU A 551 14.14 22.46 -38.65
C LEU A 551 12.70 21.91 -38.74
N ARG A 552 11.91 22.37 -39.73
CA ARG A 552 10.53 21.90 -39.86
C ARG A 552 10.44 20.51 -40.41
N GLU A 553 11.27 20.17 -41.38
CA GLU A 553 11.35 18.85 -42.00
C GLU A 553 11.88 17.81 -41.02
N SER A 554 12.94 18.14 -40.25
CA SER A 554 13.47 17.24 -39.21
C SER A 554 12.45 16.88 -38.15
N ILE A 555 11.59 17.84 -37.76
CA ILE A 555 10.50 17.59 -36.81
C ILE A 555 9.42 16.70 -37.43
N ILE A 556 8.95 17.02 -38.62
CA ILE A 556 7.87 16.26 -39.26
C ILE A 556 8.34 14.84 -39.56
N GLN A 557 9.50 14.69 -40.19
CA GLN A 557 10.06 13.38 -40.57
C GLN A 557 10.41 12.55 -39.33
N GLY A 558 11.09 13.16 -38.34
CA GLY A 558 11.45 12.48 -37.11
C GLY A 558 10.26 12.03 -36.28
N SER A 559 9.18 12.84 -36.23
CA SER A 559 7.93 12.44 -35.58
C SER A 559 7.24 11.28 -36.30
N LEU A 560 7.24 11.26 -37.63
CA LEU A 560 6.67 10.17 -38.43
C LEU A 560 7.47 8.88 -38.31
N ASP A 561 8.80 8.98 -38.24
CA ASP A 561 9.69 7.82 -38.08
C ASP A 561 9.52 7.18 -36.70
N ARG A 562 9.30 7.97 -35.67
CA ARG A 562 9.10 7.48 -34.27
C ARG A 562 7.67 7.14 -33.91
N LEU A 563 6.69 7.40 -34.79
CA LEU A 563 5.28 7.13 -34.51
C LEU A 563 5.02 5.65 -34.24
N ASN A 564 5.51 4.75 -35.09
CA ASN A 564 5.28 3.32 -34.93
C ASN A 564 5.92 2.76 -33.66
N PRO A 565 7.23 3.00 -33.35
CA PRO A 565 7.83 2.55 -32.10
C PRO A 565 7.06 3.02 -30.87
N ILE A 566 6.72 4.31 -30.80
CA ILE A 566 5.99 4.89 -29.65
C ILE A 566 4.62 4.25 -29.49
N LEU A 567 3.87 4.04 -30.58
CA LEU A 567 2.57 3.39 -30.49
C LEU A 567 2.68 1.90 -30.15
N MET A 568 3.69 1.20 -30.67
CA MET A 568 3.90 -0.22 -30.36
C MET A 568 4.25 -0.40 -28.88
N THR A 569 5.17 0.42 -28.34
CA THR A 569 5.52 0.36 -26.91
C THR A 569 4.35 0.73 -26.02
N ALA A 570 3.57 1.75 -26.36
CA ALA A 570 2.38 2.13 -25.61
C ALA A 570 1.31 1.02 -25.63
N LEU A 571 1.05 0.41 -26.78
CA LEU A 571 0.07 -0.67 -26.91
C LEU A 571 0.48 -1.94 -26.17
N THR A 572 1.76 -2.35 -26.29
CA THR A 572 2.25 -3.55 -25.59
C THR A 572 2.21 -3.36 -24.06
N SER A 573 2.62 -2.20 -23.57
CA SER A 573 2.52 -1.89 -22.14
C SER A 573 1.07 -1.81 -21.68
N ALA A 574 0.18 -1.18 -22.46
CA ALA A 574 -1.23 -1.11 -22.14
C ALA A 574 -1.88 -2.50 -22.08
N LEU A 575 -1.68 -3.34 -23.09
CA LEU A 575 -2.22 -4.70 -23.11
C LEU A 575 -1.73 -5.55 -21.93
N ALA A 576 -0.48 -5.38 -21.50
CA ALA A 576 0.07 -6.08 -20.35
C ALA A 576 -0.54 -5.62 -19.02
N LEU A 577 -0.93 -4.34 -18.91
CA LEU A 577 -1.44 -3.74 -17.66
C LEU A 577 -2.97 -3.78 -17.53
N ILE A 578 -3.71 -3.93 -18.64
CA ILE A 578 -5.19 -4.00 -18.60
C ILE A 578 -5.71 -5.07 -17.62
N PRO A 579 -5.22 -6.33 -17.64
CA PRO A 579 -5.70 -7.33 -16.69
C PRO A 579 -5.50 -6.93 -15.23
N LEU A 580 -4.37 -6.30 -14.92
CA LEU A 580 -4.07 -5.82 -13.57
C LEU A 580 -4.94 -4.62 -13.18
N ALA A 581 -5.20 -3.71 -14.11
CA ALA A 581 -5.99 -2.51 -13.85
C ALA A 581 -7.48 -2.81 -13.63
N VAL A 582 -8.01 -3.83 -14.32
CA VAL A 582 -9.42 -4.24 -14.24
C VAL A 582 -9.64 -5.24 -13.10
N GLY A 583 -8.66 -6.10 -12.83
CA GLY A 583 -8.74 -7.13 -11.79
C GLY A 583 -8.39 -6.64 -10.37
N GLY A 584 -8.75 -5.40 -10.01
CA GLY A 584 -8.43 -4.82 -8.70
C GLY A 584 -9.03 -5.55 -7.50
N ASP A 585 -10.18 -6.16 -7.70
CA ASP A 585 -10.91 -6.90 -6.66
C ASP A 585 -10.42 -8.36 -6.49
N LEU A 586 -9.49 -8.80 -7.35
CA LEU A 586 -8.92 -10.14 -7.24
C LEU A 586 -7.83 -10.18 -6.16
N PRO A 587 -7.83 -11.21 -5.30
CA PRO A 587 -6.80 -11.38 -4.27
C PRO A 587 -5.38 -11.30 -4.84
N GLY A 588 -4.53 -10.48 -4.23
CA GLY A 588 -3.13 -10.28 -4.62
C GLY A 588 -2.90 -9.17 -5.67
N ASN A 589 -3.95 -8.60 -6.25
CA ASN A 589 -3.84 -7.50 -7.22
C ASN A 589 -4.02 -6.11 -6.59
N GLU A 590 -4.37 -6.02 -5.33
CA GLU A 590 -4.77 -4.79 -4.64
C GLU A 590 -3.69 -3.69 -4.71
N ILE A 591 -2.42 -4.09 -4.58
CA ILE A 591 -1.28 -3.17 -4.67
C ILE A 591 -0.96 -2.82 -6.13
N GLN A 592 -1.12 -3.80 -7.05
CA GLN A 592 -0.72 -3.64 -8.45
C GLN A 592 -1.77 -2.88 -9.27
N SER A 593 -3.05 -3.03 -8.95
CA SER A 593 -4.15 -2.43 -9.71
C SER A 593 -4.12 -0.90 -9.71
N PRO A 594 -4.03 -0.19 -8.59
CA PRO A 594 -3.95 1.28 -8.60
C PRO A 594 -2.71 1.80 -9.33
N MET A 595 -1.58 1.08 -9.22
CA MET A 595 -0.36 1.40 -9.96
C MET A 595 -0.57 1.24 -11.47
N ALA A 596 -1.20 0.13 -11.90
CA ALA A 596 -1.50 -0.15 -13.31
C ALA A 596 -2.47 0.88 -13.89
N GLN A 597 -3.50 1.28 -13.15
CA GLN A 597 -4.47 2.31 -13.54
C GLN A 597 -3.79 3.65 -13.80
N VAL A 598 -2.89 4.09 -12.92
CA VAL A 598 -2.10 5.31 -13.10
C VAL A 598 -1.22 5.23 -14.34
N ILE A 599 -0.50 4.11 -14.51
CA ILE A 599 0.42 3.93 -15.65
C ILE A 599 -0.37 3.90 -16.96
N LEU A 600 -1.50 3.19 -17.04
CA LEU A 600 -2.34 3.14 -18.24
C LEU A 600 -2.86 4.53 -18.64
N GLY A 601 -3.48 5.25 -17.71
CA GLY A 601 -4.01 6.59 -17.97
C GLY A 601 -2.91 7.56 -18.37
N GLY A 602 -1.81 7.54 -17.65
CA GLY A 602 -0.67 8.41 -17.91
C GLY A 602 0.08 8.06 -19.20
N LEU A 603 0.19 6.79 -19.55
CA LEU A 603 0.78 6.35 -20.81
C LEU A 603 -0.06 6.83 -22.00
N LEU A 604 -1.39 6.76 -21.89
CA LEU A 604 -2.29 7.25 -22.94
C LEU A 604 -2.13 8.77 -23.14
N SER A 605 -2.20 9.56 -22.06
CA SER A 605 -2.04 11.01 -22.14
C SER A 605 -0.65 11.44 -22.60
N SER A 606 0.41 10.82 -22.05
CA SER A 606 1.78 11.14 -22.44
C SER A 606 2.03 10.81 -23.91
N THR A 607 1.57 9.66 -24.40
CA THR A 607 1.75 9.28 -25.80
C THR A 607 1.06 10.27 -26.74
N LEU A 608 -0.17 10.65 -26.44
CA LEU A 608 -0.92 11.63 -27.26
C LEU A 608 -0.30 13.02 -27.18
N LEU A 609 -0.05 13.54 -25.98
CA LEU A 609 0.41 14.91 -25.79
C LEU A 609 1.86 15.07 -26.22
N ASN A 610 2.74 14.09 -25.98
CA ASN A 610 4.13 14.15 -26.44
C ASN A 610 4.25 14.20 -27.96
N GLY A 611 3.35 13.51 -28.65
CA GLY A 611 3.29 13.55 -30.12
C GLY A 611 3.03 14.95 -30.70
N PHE A 612 2.49 15.88 -29.91
CA PHE A 612 2.20 17.26 -30.38
C PHE A 612 2.97 18.33 -29.60
N VAL A 613 3.06 18.23 -28.27
CA VAL A 613 3.67 19.27 -27.43
C VAL A 613 5.18 19.30 -27.60
N VAL A 614 5.86 18.16 -27.55
CA VAL A 614 7.33 18.08 -27.69
C VAL A 614 7.79 18.62 -29.03
N PRO A 615 7.22 18.25 -30.21
CA PRO A 615 7.55 18.84 -31.50
C PRO A 615 7.39 20.36 -31.54
N ILE A 616 6.31 20.88 -30.96
CA ILE A 616 6.01 22.32 -30.94
C ILE A 616 7.04 23.08 -30.09
N VAL A 617 7.34 22.59 -28.89
CA VAL A 617 8.28 23.25 -27.96
C VAL A 617 9.70 23.18 -28.54
N TYR A 618 10.08 22.04 -29.14
CA TYR A 618 11.36 21.91 -29.84
C TYR A 618 11.47 22.91 -31.02
N PHE A 619 10.39 23.06 -31.81
CA PHE A 619 10.33 24.06 -32.88
C PHE A 619 10.51 25.50 -32.37
N LEU A 620 9.82 25.87 -31.28
CA LEU A 620 9.87 27.23 -30.71
C LEU A 620 11.25 27.58 -30.17
N LEU A 621 11.91 26.66 -29.48
CA LEU A 621 13.23 26.89 -28.89
C LEU A 621 14.33 27.00 -29.98
N ASN A 622 14.28 26.15 -31.00
CA ASN A 622 15.30 26.17 -32.05
C ASN A 622 15.07 27.20 -33.15
N ARG A 623 13.85 27.79 -33.25
CA ARG A 623 13.58 28.90 -34.18
C ARG A 623 14.32 30.16 -33.77
N LYS A 624 14.48 30.42 -32.46
CA LYS A 624 15.19 31.63 -31.96
C LYS A 624 16.70 31.59 -32.20
N LYS A 625 17.34 30.43 -32.38
CA LYS A 625 18.78 30.34 -32.66
C LYS A 625 19.23 30.78 -34.05
N LYS A 626 18.30 31.08 -34.99
CA LYS A 626 18.63 31.61 -36.32
C LYS A 626 18.73 33.16 -36.37
N HIS A 627 18.49 33.86 -35.25
CA HIS A 627 18.53 35.33 -35.18
C HIS A 627 19.65 35.84 -34.23
N GLN A 628 20.57 35.00 -33.81
CA GLN A 628 21.85 35.33 -33.20
C GLN A 628 22.98 34.75 -34.07
#